data_7eba36c900d3c0235ddedba642614135
#
_entry.id   7eba36c900d3c0235ddedba642614135
#
_cell.length_a   1.000
_cell.length_b   1.000
_cell.length_c   1.000
_cell.angle_alpha   90.00
_cell.angle_beta   90.00
_cell.angle_gamma   90.00
#
_symmetry.space_group_name_H-M   'P 1'
#
loop_
_entity.id
_entity.type
_entity.pdbx_description
1 polymer ?
#
loop_
_entity_poly.entity_id
_entity_poly.type
_entity_poly.pdbx_seq_one_letter_code
_entity_poly.pdbx_strand_id
1 'polypeptide(L)'
;MTTAIQARTRQQIRRSIGYNLLGPRFIVSTFTSNGTTTTCADTSLRGGDGDYVGHWIVLADDGEIVSVTNFDETGGALEGLLTFTPTQSGTTSVVSGDEYEMWPDELPPQYINNLIDQAITDATGVAWDSEEDISLHLHPNTSRYDIPSQFSMINKLELRSGSSDLILDACETVWGTLHANVTGSADTQIKRQGNSSLKLVTGAQADGQVLAQKTIGTVDISGFTHIEFWVRSTETLLTDVMEIVLSDAGGTEETLLVPAVTSDDTFEYKRVALASPEDDTAITTIAIVANHASSVDSKTIWFDDIKVTRADDWVWKRINMRNWYIDQQARDIVFRTRPEYALMKISGGDKPALPTGDTSVMELDDQYIVNWATAWEKMRSAQDGPERSLWSFKLDQSRVGINKKNNVRKVTG
;
A
#
# COMPACT_ATOMS: atom_id res chain seq x y z
N MET A 1 19.31 17.42 4.97
CA MET A 1 18.98 16.12 5.59
C MET A 1 17.67 16.27 6.30
N THR A 2 16.59 15.87 5.71
CA THR A 2 15.28 15.73 6.36
C THR A 2 15.35 14.45 7.17
N THR A 3 15.47 14.58 8.50
CA THR A 3 15.29 13.44 9.40
C THR A 3 13.89 12.88 9.12
N ALA A 4 13.83 11.66 8.63
CA ALA A 4 12.58 10.94 8.52
C ALA A 4 11.96 10.91 9.93
N ILE A 5 10.79 11.52 10.10
CA ILE A 5 10.03 11.42 11.34
C ILE A 5 9.66 9.95 11.44
N GLN A 6 10.23 9.28 12.44
CA GLN A 6 9.93 7.87 12.69
C GLN A 6 8.47 7.81 13.15
N ALA A 7 7.62 7.17 12.36
CA ALA A 7 6.21 7.01 12.69
C ALA A 7 6.08 6.21 14.00
N ARG A 8 5.21 6.67 14.90
CA ARG A 8 5.01 6.07 16.20
C ARG A 8 3.96 4.98 16.18
N THR A 9 4.11 4.03 17.09
CA THR A 9 3.11 2.99 17.33
C THR A 9 1.93 3.51 18.16
N ARG A 10 0.79 2.78 18.14
CA ARG A 10 -0.38 3.08 18.98
C ARG A 10 0.00 3.21 20.44
N GLN A 11 0.83 2.29 20.96
CA GLN A 11 1.32 2.33 22.32
C GLN A 11 2.07 3.64 22.64
N GLN A 12 2.99 4.05 21.78
CA GLN A 12 3.76 5.28 21.98
C GLN A 12 2.89 6.54 21.98
N ILE A 13 1.86 6.57 21.14
CA ILE A 13 0.88 7.66 21.10
C ILE A 13 0.02 7.63 22.36
N ARG A 14 -0.48 6.49 22.79
CA ARG A 14 -1.25 6.33 24.01
C ARG A 14 -0.46 6.81 25.22
N ARG A 15 0.82 6.44 25.35
CA ARG A 15 1.71 6.94 26.40
C ARG A 15 1.85 8.46 26.40
N SER A 16 2.00 9.06 25.21
CA SER A 16 2.09 10.52 25.10
C SER A 16 0.80 11.22 25.54
N ILE A 17 -0.36 10.63 25.24
CA ILE A 17 -1.66 11.12 25.73
C ILE A 17 -1.75 10.97 27.24
N GLY A 18 -1.34 9.84 27.79
CA GLY A 18 -1.31 9.58 29.24
C GLY A 18 -0.50 10.63 30.00
N TYR A 19 0.73 10.91 29.56
CA TYR A 19 1.55 11.97 30.15
C TYR A 19 0.90 13.36 30.07
N ASN A 20 0.24 13.69 28.97
CA ASN A 20 -0.41 14.99 28.78
C ASN A 20 -1.69 15.16 29.63
N LEU A 21 -2.42 14.08 29.86
CA LEU A 21 -3.69 14.12 30.63
C LEU A 21 -3.46 13.98 32.13
N LEU A 22 -2.61 13.06 32.54
CA LEU A 22 -2.48 12.58 33.91
C LEU A 22 -1.19 13.10 34.60
N GLY A 23 -0.16 13.47 33.82
CA GLY A 23 1.13 13.83 34.37
C GLY A 23 1.72 12.74 35.26
N PRO A 24 2.09 13.04 36.53
CA PRO A 24 2.70 12.03 37.42
C PRO A 24 1.79 10.87 37.84
N ARG A 25 0.47 10.96 37.62
CA ARG A 25 -0.47 9.84 37.89
C ARG A 25 -0.45 8.76 36.82
N PHE A 26 0.17 9.03 35.69
CA PHE A 26 0.41 8.03 34.64
C PHE A 26 1.74 7.37 34.88
N ILE A 27 1.72 6.06 35.07
CA ILE A 27 2.93 5.29 35.38
C ILE A 27 3.29 4.41 34.18
N VAL A 28 4.54 4.46 33.76
CA VAL A 28 5.15 3.48 32.85
C VAL A 28 6.33 2.89 33.61
N SER A 29 6.31 1.58 33.82
CA SER A 29 7.31 0.87 34.59
C SER A 29 7.56 -0.53 34.03
N THR A 30 8.40 -1.30 34.69
CA THR A 30 8.71 -2.69 34.35
C THR A 30 8.50 -3.58 35.55
N PHE A 31 7.99 -4.78 35.32
CA PHE A 31 7.86 -5.77 36.39
C PHE A 31 9.24 -6.24 36.87
N THR A 32 9.41 -6.32 38.17
CA THR A 32 10.70 -6.69 38.81
C THR A 32 10.82 -8.19 39.06
N SER A 33 9.72 -8.93 38.98
CA SER A 33 9.72 -10.41 39.14
C SER A 33 8.79 -11.07 38.12
N ASN A 34 9.07 -12.35 37.83
CA ASN A 34 8.13 -13.19 37.08
C ASN A 34 6.83 -13.31 37.87
N GLY A 35 5.73 -13.09 37.13
CA GLY A 35 4.39 -13.23 37.68
C GLY A 35 3.70 -14.51 37.25
N THR A 36 2.41 -14.52 37.48
CA THR A 36 1.47 -15.53 36.96
C THR A 36 0.51 -14.82 35.97
N THR A 37 -0.48 -15.52 35.47
CA THR A 37 -1.56 -14.94 34.69
C THR A 37 -2.41 -13.91 35.46
N THR A 38 -2.26 -13.81 36.78
CA THR A 38 -3.07 -12.93 37.63
C THR A 38 -2.26 -12.13 38.65
N THR A 39 -0.96 -12.29 38.72
CA THR A 39 -0.10 -11.59 39.69
C THR A 39 1.24 -11.20 39.09
N CYS A 40 1.77 -10.07 39.48
CA CYS A 40 3.15 -9.65 39.21
C CYS A 40 3.63 -8.71 40.29
N ALA A 41 4.93 -8.44 40.36
CA ALA A 41 5.46 -7.48 41.31
C ALA A 41 6.30 -6.42 40.64
N ASP A 42 6.16 -5.18 41.10
CA ASP A 42 7.03 -4.06 40.81
C ASP A 42 7.45 -3.37 42.10
N THR A 43 8.66 -3.64 42.52
CA THR A 43 9.24 -3.07 43.76
C THR A 43 9.48 -1.56 43.67
N SER A 44 9.29 -0.94 42.51
CA SER A 44 9.39 0.51 42.33
C SER A 44 8.10 1.25 42.72
N LEU A 45 6.96 0.55 42.71
CA LEU A 45 5.69 1.12 43.15
C LEU A 45 5.72 1.42 44.63
N ARG A 46 5.21 2.58 44.99
CA ARG A 46 5.08 3.03 46.38
C ARG A 46 3.64 3.46 46.64
N GLY A 47 3.11 3.08 47.77
CA GLY A 47 1.74 3.41 48.20
C GLY A 47 1.34 2.53 49.36
N GLY A 48 0.20 2.80 49.96
CA GLY A 48 -0.38 1.88 50.97
C GLY A 48 -1.08 0.69 50.31
N ASP A 49 -1.33 -0.36 51.08
CA ASP A 49 -2.10 -1.51 50.60
C ASP A 49 -3.45 -1.09 50.03
N GLY A 50 -3.70 -1.51 48.82
CA GLY A 50 -4.92 -1.20 48.11
C GLY A 50 -4.91 0.12 47.30
N ASP A 51 -3.84 0.90 47.33
CA ASP A 51 -3.80 2.25 46.66
C ASP A 51 -4.03 2.18 45.14
N TYR A 52 -3.67 1.08 44.50
CA TYR A 52 -3.82 0.91 43.06
C TYR A 52 -5.04 0.05 42.67
N VAL A 53 -5.90 -0.33 43.61
CA VAL A 53 -7.11 -1.10 43.32
C VAL A 53 -8.02 -0.28 42.43
N GLY A 54 -8.53 -0.92 41.36
CA GLY A 54 -9.33 -0.26 40.30
C GLY A 54 -8.51 0.30 39.16
N HIS A 55 -7.18 0.48 39.30
CA HIS A 55 -6.34 0.91 38.18
C HIS A 55 -6.31 -0.15 37.08
N TRP A 56 -6.09 0.34 35.86
CA TRP A 56 -5.92 -0.51 34.68
C TRP A 56 -4.43 -0.64 34.35
N ILE A 57 -4.04 -1.82 33.96
CA ILE A 57 -2.69 -2.10 33.45
C ILE A 57 -2.80 -2.52 31.99
N VAL A 58 -1.91 -1.97 31.14
CA VAL A 58 -1.67 -2.44 29.79
C VAL A 58 -0.33 -3.15 29.77
N LEU A 59 -0.33 -4.42 29.42
CA LEU A 59 0.88 -5.21 29.23
C LEU A 59 1.48 -4.86 27.86
N ALA A 60 2.77 -4.51 27.83
CA ALA A 60 3.38 -3.94 26.65
C ALA A 60 3.56 -4.92 25.48
N ASP A 61 3.75 -6.20 25.77
CA ASP A 61 4.10 -7.20 24.75
C ASP A 61 2.93 -7.59 23.85
N ASP A 62 1.72 -7.65 24.38
CA ASP A 62 0.52 -8.05 23.63
C ASP A 62 -0.61 -7.01 23.66
N GLY A 63 -0.45 -5.94 24.45
CA GLY A 63 -1.46 -4.88 24.60
C GLY A 63 -2.68 -5.33 25.43
N GLU A 64 -2.59 -6.42 26.15
CA GLU A 64 -3.66 -6.92 27.02
C GLU A 64 -3.96 -5.90 28.12
N ILE A 65 -5.24 -5.67 28.38
CA ILE A 65 -5.70 -4.73 29.40
C ILE A 65 -6.31 -5.51 30.55
N VAL A 66 -5.75 -5.30 31.74
CA VAL A 66 -6.21 -5.95 32.96
C VAL A 66 -6.53 -4.90 34.04
N SER A 67 -7.40 -5.21 35.00
CA SER A 67 -7.69 -4.34 36.12
C SER A 67 -7.05 -4.84 37.42
N VAL A 68 -6.46 -3.94 38.20
CA VAL A 68 -5.87 -4.25 39.49
C VAL A 68 -6.99 -4.52 40.50
N THR A 69 -6.97 -5.70 41.09
CA THR A 69 -7.95 -6.11 42.11
C THR A 69 -7.37 -6.07 43.52
N ASN A 70 -6.04 -6.10 43.65
CA ASN A 70 -5.34 -5.94 44.93
C ASN A 70 -3.93 -5.38 44.70
N PHE A 71 -3.45 -4.59 45.64
CA PHE A 71 -2.06 -4.14 45.73
C PHE A 71 -1.57 -4.34 47.17
N ASP A 72 -0.41 -4.96 47.36
CA ASP A 72 0.21 -5.23 48.63
C ASP A 72 1.65 -4.68 48.60
N GLU A 73 1.93 -3.60 49.34
CA GLU A 73 3.24 -3.00 49.36
C GLU A 73 4.26 -3.87 50.12
N THR A 74 3.80 -4.61 51.14
CA THR A 74 4.66 -5.34 52.08
C THR A 74 4.49 -6.88 51.97
N GLY A 75 3.85 -7.36 50.94
CA GLY A 75 3.38 -8.73 50.76
C GLY A 75 4.44 -9.83 50.77
N GLY A 76 5.07 -10.05 51.90
CA GLY A 76 5.89 -11.23 52.18
C GLY A 76 7.20 -11.30 51.40
N ALA A 77 7.26 -12.18 50.40
CA ALA A 77 8.48 -12.41 49.61
C ALA A 77 8.62 -11.42 48.42
N LEU A 78 7.58 -10.67 48.06
CA LEU A 78 7.55 -9.76 46.91
C LEU A 78 6.91 -8.45 47.32
N GLU A 79 7.73 -7.41 47.48
CA GLU A 79 7.27 -6.03 47.68
C GLU A 79 6.61 -5.50 46.38
N GLY A 80 5.52 -4.73 46.52
CA GLY A 80 4.81 -4.14 45.37
C GLY A 80 4.03 -5.17 44.56
N LEU A 81 3.41 -6.15 45.25
CA LEU A 81 2.63 -7.18 44.56
C LEU A 81 1.28 -6.67 44.06
N LEU A 82 1.10 -6.74 42.77
CA LEU A 82 -0.15 -6.46 42.08
C LEU A 82 -0.89 -7.76 41.78
N THR A 83 -2.18 -7.79 42.12
CA THR A 83 -3.10 -8.83 41.66
C THR A 83 -4.08 -8.21 40.68
N PHE A 84 -4.30 -8.86 39.54
CA PHE A 84 -5.19 -8.35 38.53
C PHE A 84 -6.10 -9.42 37.94
N THR A 85 -7.19 -8.99 37.34
CA THR A 85 -8.11 -9.88 36.64
C THR A 85 -7.93 -9.69 35.16
N PRO A 86 -7.57 -10.70 34.39
CA PRO A 86 -7.53 -10.66 32.95
C PRO A 86 -8.91 -10.31 32.40
N THR A 87 -8.99 -9.38 31.50
CA THR A 87 -10.24 -9.06 30.79
C THR A 87 -10.54 -10.06 29.69
N GLN A 88 -9.55 -10.84 29.29
CA GLN A 88 -9.69 -11.91 28.30
C GLN A 88 -8.87 -13.14 28.72
N SER A 89 -9.13 -14.29 28.10
CA SER A 89 -8.51 -15.58 28.36
C SER A 89 -7.05 -15.69 27.91
N GLY A 90 -6.27 -14.63 28.03
CA GLY A 90 -4.85 -14.62 27.72
C GLY A 90 -4.11 -15.58 28.65
N THR A 91 -3.25 -16.41 28.10
CA THR A 91 -2.39 -17.35 28.85
C THR A 91 -0.98 -16.81 29.06
N THR A 92 -0.76 -15.51 28.76
CA THR A 92 0.56 -14.91 28.83
C THR A 92 0.94 -14.67 30.29
N SER A 93 1.93 -15.39 30.77
CA SER A 93 2.51 -15.12 32.09
C SER A 93 3.44 -13.94 31.99
N VAL A 94 3.27 -12.98 32.88
CA VAL A 94 4.12 -11.80 32.99
C VAL A 94 5.54 -12.22 33.37
N VAL A 95 6.53 -11.65 32.68
CA VAL A 95 7.96 -11.94 32.92
C VAL A 95 8.64 -10.72 33.52
N SER A 96 9.66 -10.95 34.34
CA SER A 96 10.50 -9.85 34.84
C SER A 96 11.15 -9.09 33.69
N GLY A 97 11.01 -7.78 33.69
CA GLY A 97 11.49 -6.89 32.63
C GLY A 97 10.40 -6.47 31.63
N ASP A 98 9.22 -7.10 31.64
CA ASP A 98 8.11 -6.66 30.80
C ASP A 98 7.66 -5.27 31.19
N GLU A 99 7.54 -4.38 30.22
CA GLU A 99 7.01 -3.03 30.44
C GLU A 99 5.49 -3.08 30.61
N TYR A 100 4.99 -2.15 31.41
CA TYR A 100 3.54 -1.93 31.52
C TYR A 100 3.20 -0.44 31.63
N GLU A 101 1.94 -0.13 31.33
CA GLU A 101 1.33 1.19 31.57
C GLU A 101 0.27 1.02 32.65
N MET A 102 0.26 1.92 33.65
CA MET A 102 -0.79 1.96 34.66
C MET A 102 -1.61 3.22 34.55
N TRP A 103 -2.92 3.04 34.46
CA TRP A 103 -3.92 4.06 34.25
C TRP A 103 -4.89 4.11 35.43
N PRO A 104 -5.29 5.29 35.89
CA PRO A 104 -6.29 5.38 36.96
C PRO A 104 -7.67 4.89 36.49
N ASP A 105 -8.52 4.50 37.43
CA ASP A 105 -9.85 3.93 37.17
C ASP A 105 -10.73 4.84 36.29
N GLU A 106 -10.67 6.15 36.52
CA GLU A 106 -11.45 7.13 35.77
C GLU A 106 -11.06 7.28 34.28
N LEU A 107 -9.92 6.74 33.87
CA LEU A 107 -9.42 6.88 32.51
C LEU A 107 -8.87 5.57 31.95
N PRO A 108 -9.74 4.61 31.60
CA PRO A 108 -9.31 3.29 31.10
C PRO A 108 -8.56 3.39 29.76
N PRO A 109 -7.50 2.60 29.54
CA PRO A 109 -6.71 2.59 28.31
C PRO A 109 -7.54 2.35 27.05
N GLN A 110 -8.57 1.51 27.15
CA GLN A 110 -9.49 1.24 26.04
C GLN A 110 -10.20 2.52 25.58
N TYR A 111 -10.55 3.39 26.49
CA TYR A 111 -11.14 4.69 26.15
C TYR A 111 -10.14 5.56 25.38
N ILE A 112 -8.87 5.56 25.79
CA ILE A 112 -7.81 6.29 25.06
C ILE A 112 -7.58 5.70 23.66
N ASN A 113 -7.59 4.38 23.53
CA ASN A 113 -7.54 3.72 22.24
C ASN A 113 -8.69 4.15 21.32
N ASN A 114 -9.90 4.24 21.86
CA ASN A 114 -11.05 4.75 21.12
C ASN A 114 -10.91 6.23 20.74
N LEU A 115 -10.28 7.05 21.56
CA LEU A 115 -9.96 8.46 21.22
C LEU A 115 -8.93 8.56 20.09
N ILE A 116 -7.94 7.66 20.06
CA ILE A 116 -6.98 7.56 18.94
C ILE A 116 -7.72 7.23 17.66
N ASP A 117 -8.56 6.20 17.66
CA ASP A 117 -9.36 5.78 16.51
C ASP A 117 -10.31 6.89 16.03
N GLN A 118 -10.90 7.63 16.99
CA GLN A 118 -11.78 8.77 16.68
C GLN A 118 -11.00 9.94 16.06
N ALA A 119 -9.79 10.23 16.55
CA ALA A 119 -8.93 11.27 15.96
C ALA A 119 -8.58 10.92 14.51
N ILE A 120 -8.24 9.66 14.22
CA ILE A 120 -7.97 9.18 12.87
C ILE A 120 -9.23 9.31 11.99
N THR A 121 -10.38 8.90 12.51
CA THR A 121 -11.65 9.02 11.81
C THR A 121 -12.02 10.46 11.52
N ASP A 122 -11.83 11.38 12.46
CA ASP A 122 -12.07 12.82 12.29
C ASP A 122 -11.15 13.43 11.21
N ALA A 123 -9.94 12.91 11.09
CA ALA A 123 -8.97 13.34 10.09
C ALA A 123 -9.28 12.83 8.68
N THR A 124 -10.04 11.76 8.50
CA THR A 124 -10.28 11.13 7.19
C THR A 124 -10.91 12.06 6.15
N GLY A 125 -11.54 13.15 6.55
CA GLY A 125 -12.08 14.16 5.64
C GLY A 125 -11.03 15.11 5.06
N VAL A 126 -9.82 15.16 5.63
CA VAL A 126 -8.80 16.17 5.32
C VAL A 126 -7.38 15.60 5.18
N ALA A 127 -7.12 14.44 5.76
CA ALA A 127 -5.83 13.75 5.69
C ALA A 127 -5.98 12.48 4.85
N TRP A 128 -5.10 12.34 3.87
CA TRP A 128 -5.06 11.20 2.97
C TRP A 128 -3.62 10.74 2.84
N ASP A 129 -3.39 9.46 2.87
CA ASP A 129 -2.10 8.94 2.42
C ASP A 129 -1.99 9.11 0.91
N SER A 130 -0.84 9.60 0.45
CA SER A 130 -0.68 9.98 -0.97
C SER A 130 -0.32 8.76 -1.77
N GLU A 131 -1.21 8.38 -2.68
CA GLU A 131 -1.06 7.25 -3.59
C GLU A 131 -0.98 7.71 -5.04
N GLU A 132 -0.14 7.02 -5.82
CA GLU A 132 -0.09 7.15 -7.27
C GLU A 132 -0.25 5.78 -7.92
N ASP A 133 -1.04 5.73 -9.00
CA ASP A 133 -1.24 4.53 -9.79
C ASP A 133 -1.13 4.86 -11.27
N ILE A 134 -0.40 4.02 -12.01
CA ILE A 134 -0.19 4.14 -13.46
C ILE A 134 -0.65 2.87 -14.21
N SER A 135 -1.45 2.02 -13.58
CA SER A 135 -1.90 0.75 -14.18
C SER A 135 -3.03 0.93 -15.18
N LEU A 136 -3.76 2.04 -15.12
CA LEU A 136 -4.91 2.26 -15.99
C LEU A 136 -4.54 2.80 -17.35
N HIS A 137 -5.05 2.13 -18.37
CA HIS A 137 -4.92 2.52 -19.76
C HIS A 137 -6.27 2.94 -20.32
N LEU A 138 -6.32 4.13 -20.90
CA LEU A 138 -7.51 4.63 -21.56
C LEU A 138 -7.68 3.98 -22.92
N HIS A 139 -8.93 3.68 -23.26
CA HIS A 139 -9.31 3.10 -24.54
C HIS A 139 -10.43 3.92 -25.21
N PRO A 140 -10.36 4.22 -26.51
CA PRO A 140 -11.34 5.08 -27.21
C PRO A 140 -12.79 4.60 -27.12
N ASN A 141 -13.00 3.32 -26.89
CA ASN A 141 -14.33 2.72 -26.80
C ASN A 141 -14.86 2.61 -25.33
N THR A 142 -14.04 2.98 -24.35
CA THR A 142 -14.39 2.88 -22.94
C THR A 142 -14.42 4.27 -22.31
N SER A 143 -15.51 4.60 -21.65
CA SER A 143 -15.67 5.86 -20.93
C SER A 143 -15.70 5.70 -19.41
N ARG A 144 -15.69 4.46 -18.92
CA ARG A 144 -15.75 4.11 -17.49
C ARG A 144 -14.58 3.22 -17.13
N TYR A 145 -13.95 3.52 -16.02
CA TYR A 145 -12.78 2.80 -15.51
C TYR A 145 -12.91 2.63 -14.01
N ASP A 146 -12.78 1.41 -13.54
CA ASP A 146 -12.79 1.11 -12.11
C ASP A 146 -11.69 1.88 -11.38
N ILE A 147 -12.04 2.44 -10.24
CA ILE A 147 -11.06 3.10 -9.37
C ILE A 147 -10.30 2.00 -8.61
N PRO A 148 -8.95 1.94 -8.72
CA PRO A 148 -8.16 0.99 -7.94
C PRO A 148 -8.48 1.09 -6.45
N SER A 149 -8.47 -0.06 -5.76
CA SER A 149 -8.97 -0.16 -4.38
C SER A 149 -8.24 0.73 -3.36
N GLN A 150 -6.97 1.04 -3.64
CA GLN A 150 -6.14 1.92 -2.82
C GLN A 150 -6.55 3.40 -2.82
N PHE A 151 -7.53 3.79 -3.66
CA PHE A 151 -8.00 5.17 -3.69
C PHE A 151 -9.37 5.34 -3.04
N SER A 152 -9.45 6.10 -1.97
CA SER A 152 -10.71 6.64 -1.44
C SER A 152 -11.00 8.04 -1.98
N MET A 153 -9.99 8.74 -2.48
CA MET A 153 -10.12 10.05 -3.10
C MET A 153 -9.14 10.18 -4.28
N ILE A 154 -9.61 10.78 -5.37
CA ILE A 154 -8.79 11.13 -6.52
C ILE A 154 -8.65 12.65 -6.59
N ASN A 155 -7.41 13.12 -6.57
CA ASN A 155 -7.08 14.54 -6.64
C ASN A 155 -6.78 15.00 -8.08
N LYS A 156 -6.19 14.11 -8.87
CA LYS A 156 -5.65 14.43 -10.19
C LYS A 156 -5.65 13.20 -11.08
N LEU A 157 -6.03 13.43 -12.34
CA LEU A 157 -5.81 12.48 -13.42
C LEU A 157 -4.88 13.12 -14.44
N GLU A 158 -3.91 12.37 -14.88
CA GLU A 158 -2.94 12.79 -15.89
C GLU A 158 -2.82 11.75 -16.99
N LEU A 159 -2.64 12.21 -18.21
CA LEU A 159 -2.32 11.36 -19.35
C LEU A 159 -0.84 11.46 -19.65
N ARG A 160 -0.25 10.33 -19.96
CA ARG A 160 1.07 10.31 -20.58
C ARG A 160 0.97 11.02 -21.92
N SER A 161 1.76 12.05 -22.13
CA SER A 161 1.86 12.78 -23.40
C SER A 161 3.32 12.99 -23.77
N GLY A 162 3.63 12.80 -25.04
CA GLY A 162 4.99 12.85 -25.56
C GLY A 162 5.77 11.61 -25.13
N SER A 163 5.99 10.73 -26.04
CA SER A 163 6.88 9.60 -25.80
C SER A 163 7.69 9.42 -27.07
N SER A 164 8.94 9.13 -26.88
CA SER A 164 9.80 8.55 -27.90
C SER A 164 9.60 7.02 -27.95
N ASP A 165 8.34 6.54 -27.79
CA ASP A 165 8.04 5.12 -27.89
C ASP A 165 8.39 4.64 -29.29
N LEU A 166 9.12 3.53 -29.37
CA LEU A 166 9.44 2.86 -30.61
C LEU A 166 8.71 1.51 -30.65
N ILE A 167 7.75 1.39 -31.55
CA ILE A 167 6.98 0.15 -31.70
C ILE A 167 7.90 -0.88 -32.35
N LEU A 168 8.15 -1.99 -31.66
CA LEU A 168 8.85 -3.15 -32.18
C LEU A 168 7.88 -4.00 -33.01
N ASP A 169 6.71 -4.24 -32.48
CA ASP A 169 5.64 -4.97 -33.17
C ASP A 169 4.25 -4.56 -32.63
N ALA A 170 3.37 -4.14 -33.52
CA ALA A 170 1.98 -3.82 -33.18
C ALA A 170 1.09 -5.08 -33.06
N CYS A 171 1.65 -6.27 -33.26
CA CYS A 171 0.94 -7.57 -33.20
C CYS A 171 -0.27 -7.72 -34.15
N GLU A 172 -0.29 -6.93 -35.23
CA GLU A 172 -1.39 -6.91 -36.22
C GLU A 172 -1.41 -8.11 -37.19
N THR A 173 -0.34 -8.90 -37.16
CA THR A 173 -0.18 -10.08 -38.04
C THR A 173 0.34 -11.26 -37.26
N VAL A 174 0.04 -12.48 -37.75
CA VAL A 174 0.68 -13.67 -37.19
C VAL A 174 2.19 -13.62 -37.46
N TRP A 175 2.98 -14.04 -36.48
CA TRP A 175 4.42 -14.13 -36.64
C TRP A 175 4.85 -15.25 -37.56
N GLY A 176 5.86 -15.00 -38.40
CA GLY A 176 6.24 -15.88 -39.49
C GLY A 176 6.82 -17.23 -39.08
N THR A 177 7.47 -17.31 -37.91
CA THR A 177 8.08 -18.53 -37.38
C THR A 177 7.35 -18.95 -36.12
N LEU A 178 6.72 -20.14 -36.15
CA LEU A 178 6.04 -20.75 -35.02
C LEU A 178 6.65 -22.11 -34.73
N HIS A 179 6.70 -22.50 -33.46
CA HIS A 179 7.04 -23.89 -33.12
C HIS A 179 5.95 -24.88 -33.64
N ALA A 180 6.33 -26.12 -33.91
CA ALA A 180 5.41 -27.15 -34.43
C ALA A 180 4.22 -27.41 -33.50
N ASN A 181 4.37 -27.20 -32.18
CA ASN A 181 3.29 -27.37 -31.20
C ASN A 181 2.57 -26.05 -30.86
N VAL A 182 2.75 -25.01 -31.66
CA VAL A 182 2.09 -23.71 -31.46
C VAL A 182 1.30 -23.34 -32.70
N THR A 183 0.04 -23.00 -32.50
CA THR A 183 -0.79 -22.44 -33.56
C THR A 183 -0.92 -20.93 -33.33
N GLY A 184 -0.45 -20.12 -34.28
CA GLY A 184 -0.55 -18.67 -34.24
C GLY A 184 -1.60 -18.12 -35.17
N SER A 185 -2.25 -17.05 -34.80
CA SER A 185 -3.16 -16.29 -35.65
C SER A 185 -3.20 -14.81 -35.22
N ALA A 186 -3.67 -13.96 -36.13
CA ALA A 186 -4.07 -12.60 -35.77
C ALA A 186 -5.53 -12.64 -35.28
N ASP A 187 -5.78 -12.24 -34.02
CA ASP A 187 -7.12 -12.25 -33.44
C ASP A 187 -7.75 -10.85 -33.52
N THR A 188 -8.77 -10.71 -34.36
CA THR A 188 -9.48 -9.44 -34.56
C THR A 188 -10.56 -9.17 -33.52
N GLN A 189 -10.94 -10.18 -32.76
CA GLN A 189 -11.98 -10.05 -31.70
C GLN A 189 -11.38 -9.71 -30.34
N ILE A 190 -10.27 -10.37 -30.00
CA ILE A 190 -9.58 -10.21 -28.73
C ILE A 190 -8.30 -9.41 -28.97
N LYS A 191 -8.35 -8.12 -28.71
CA LYS A 191 -7.24 -7.17 -28.93
C LYS A 191 -7.33 -6.03 -27.96
N ARG A 192 -6.23 -5.37 -27.73
CA ARG A 192 -6.17 -4.17 -26.90
C ARG A 192 -6.05 -2.92 -27.73
N GLN A 193 -5.22 -2.95 -28.77
CA GLN A 193 -4.94 -1.81 -29.66
C GLN A 193 -5.02 -2.25 -31.12
N GLY A 194 -5.14 -1.31 -32.05
CA GLY A 194 -5.11 -1.59 -33.48
C GLY A 194 -6.27 -2.44 -34.00
N ASN A 195 -5.98 -3.29 -35.00
CA ASN A 195 -6.96 -4.13 -35.69
C ASN A 195 -6.98 -5.57 -35.19
N SER A 196 -5.87 -6.08 -34.66
CA SER A 196 -5.74 -7.44 -34.13
C SER A 196 -4.67 -7.53 -33.02
N SER A 197 -4.59 -8.68 -32.38
CA SER A 197 -3.49 -9.08 -31.49
C SER A 197 -2.87 -10.39 -31.97
N LEU A 198 -1.63 -10.66 -31.60
CA LEU A 198 -0.99 -11.96 -31.83
C LEU A 198 -1.56 -12.98 -30.85
N LYS A 199 -2.24 -13.98 -31.36
CA LYS A 199 -2.77 -15.12 -30.60
C LYS A 199 -1.89 -16.36 -30.80
N LEU A 200 -1.47 -16.96 -29.70
CA LEU A 200 -0.71 -18.21 -29.66
C LEU A 200 -1.52 -19.26 -28.89
N VAL A 201 -1.80 -20.39 -29.52
CA VAL A 201 -2.37 -21.57 -28.86
C VAL A 201 -1.24 -22.59 -28.73
N THR A 202 -0.85 -22.89 -27.50
CA THR A 202 0.31 -23.74 -27.21
C THR A 202 -0.10 -25.18 -26.95
N GLY A 203 0.71 -26.12 -27.42
CA GLY A 203 0.70 -27.52 -26.98
C GLY A 203 1.82 -27.79 -26.00
N ALA A 204 2.35 -29.02 -25.93
CA ALA A 204 3.45 -29.35 -25.04
C ALA A 204 4.73 -28.62 -25.41
N GLN A 205 5.38 -28.01 -24.43
CA GLN A 205 6.56 -27.19 -24.61
C GLN A 205 7.73 -27.69 -23.75
N ALA A 206 8.94 -27.55 -24.31
CA ALA A 206 10.19 -27.74 -23.57
C ALA A 206 10.66 -26.42 -22.96
N ASP A 207 11.57 -26.53 -22.00
CA ASP A 207 12.30 -25.39 -21.46
C ASP A 207 13.18 -24.72 -22.54
N GLY A 208 13.18 -23.38 -22.56
CA GLY A 208 13.86 -22.60 -23.59
C GLY A 208 13.27 -22.68 -24.98
N GLN A 209 12.03 -23.20 -25.11
CA GLN A 209 11.39 -23.39 -26.41
C GLN A 209 10.88 -22.08 -26.98
N VAL A 210 11.38 -21.70 -28.16
CA VAL A 210 10.83 -20.56 -28.93
C VAL A 210 9.40 -20.91 -29.38
N LEU A 211 8.43 -20.20 -28.87
CA LEU A 211 7.00 -20.38 -29.22
C LEU A 211 6.68 -19.71 -30.55
N ALA A 212 7.10 -18.46 -30.68
CA ALA A 212 6.91 -17.65 -31.87
C ALA A 212 8.07 -16.68 -32.05
N GLN A 213 8.41 -16.40 -33.30
CA GLN A 213 9.48 -15.46 -33.64
C GLN A 213 9.11 -14.64 -34.86
N LYS A 214 9.50 -13.37 -34.85
CA LYS A 214 9.31 -12.45 -35.96
C LYS A 214 10.60 -11.71 -36.28
N THR A 215 10.96 -11.65 -37.54
CA THR A 215 11.97 -10.71 -38.02
C THR A 215 11.32 -9.33 -38.13
N ILE A 216 11.94 -8.35 -37.51
CA ILE A 216 11.57 -6.95 -37.60
C ILE A 216 12.62 -6.21 -38.43
N GLY A 217 12.37 -4.99 -38.83
CA GLY A 217 13.44 -4.17 -39.42
C GLY A 217 14.54 -3.91 -38.40
N THR A 218 15.75 -3.65 -38.86
CA THR A 218 16.85 -3.28 -37.96
C THR A 218 16.45 -2.07 -37.12
N VAL A 219 16.49 -2.23 -35.80
CA VAL A 219 16.02 -1.27 -34.83
C VAL A 219 17.12 -1.00 -33.81
N ASP A 220 17.41 0.28 -33.57
CA ASP A 220 18.30 0.73 -32.52
C ASP A 220 17.49 1.01 -31.25
N ILE A 221 17.76 0.25 -30.20
CA ILE A 221 17.10 0.40 -28.88
C ILE A 221 18.05 0.94 -27.80
N SER A 222 19.27 1.33 -28.15
CA SER A 222 20.31 1.77 -27.20
C SER A 222 19.91 3.00 -26.37
N GLY A 223 18.93 3.77 -26.84
CA GLY A 223 18.42 4.94 -26.12
C GLY A 223 17.19 4.66 -25.27
N PHE A 224 16.73 3.41 -25.13
CA PHE A 224 15.53 3.05 -24.40
C PHE A 224 15.89 2.33 -23.09
N THR A 225 14.94 2.28 -22.16
CA THR A 225 15.18 1.73 -20.81
C THR A 225 14.23 0.60 -20.46
N HIS A 226 13.11 0.46 -21.17
CA HIS A 226 12.11 -0.56 -20.87
C HIS A 226 11.45 -1.06 -22.15
N ILE A 227 10.97 -2.30 -22.10
CA ILE A 227 9.99 -2.83 -23.04
C ILE A 227 8.60 -2.79 -22.38
N GLU A 228 7.61 -2.46 -23.16
CA GLU A 228 6.21 -2.42 -22.75
C GLU A 228 5.35 -3.26 -23.72
N PHE A 229 4.38 -3.99 -23.19
CA PHE A 229 3.48 -4.79 -24.00
C PHE A 229 2.20 -5.15 -23.24
N TRP A 230 1.20 -5.56 -23.98
CA TRP A 230 0.00 -6.18 -23.42
C TRP A 230 0.08 -7.68 -23.55
N VAL A 231 -0.31 -8.38 -22.51
CA VAL A 231 -0.41 -9.83 -22.48
C VAL A 231 -1.74 -10.26 -21.87
N ARG A 232 -2.35 -11.28 -22.42
CA ARG A 232 -3.56 -11.94 -21.93
C ARG A 232 -3.35 -13.44 -22.01
N SER A 233 -3.90 -14.18 -21.07
CA SER A 233 -3.92 -15.65 -21.09
C SER A 233 -5.29 -16.17 -20.67
N THR A 234 -5.66 -17.37 -21.14
CA THR A 234 -6.85 -18.09 -20.66
C THR A 234 -6.76 -18.55 -19.21
N GLU A 235 -5.57 -18.54 -18.63
CA GLU A 235 -5.31 -18.91 -17.25
C GLU A 235 -4.21 -18.00 -16.69
N THR A 236 -4.13 -17.90 -15.36
CA THR A 236 -3.04 -17.19 -14.71
C THR A 236 -1.70 -17.83 -15.07
N LEU A 237 -0.69 -16.98 -15.24
CA LEU A 237 0.69 -17.40 -15.47
C LEU A 237 1.56 -16.89 -14.35
N LEU A 238 2.44 -17.76 -13.86
CA LEU A 238 3.44 -17.36 -12.87
C LEU A 238 4.47 -16.41 -13.51
N THR A 239 5.19 -15.69 -12.68
CA THR A 239 6.38 -14.94 -13.10
C THR A 239 7.38 -15.90 -13.76
N ASP A 240 8.07 -15.40 -14.78
CA ASP A 240 9.21 -16.07 -15.42
C ASP A 240 8.88 -17.34 -16.22
N VAL A 241 7.61 -17.66 -16.44
CA VAL A 241 7.23 -18.82 -17.29
C VAL A 241 7.39 -18.57 -18.78
N MET A 242 7.50 -17.29 -19.16
CA MET A 242 7.79 -16.85 -20.53
C MET A 242 8.83 -15.74 -20.54
N GLU A 243 9.50 -15.61 -21.67
CA GLU A 243 10.46 -14.56 -21.97
C GLU A 243 10.12 -13.89 -23.30
N ILE A 244 10.43 -12.59 -23.39
CA ILE A 244 10.58 -11.90 -24.66
C ILE A 244 12.08 -11.78 -24.91
N VAL A 245 12.53 -12.29 -26.05
CA VAL A 245 13.93 -12.29 -26.45
C VAL A 245 14.09 -11.36 -27.64
N LEU A 246 15.00 -10.41 -27.52
CA LEU A 246 15.44 -9.53 -28.61
C LEU A 246 16.80 -10.00 -29.10
N SER A 247 16.97 -10.09 -30.41
CA SER A 247 18.21 -10.60 -31.00
C SER A 247 18.61 -9.77 -32.22
N ASP A 248 19.90 -9.69 -32.44
CA ASP A 248 20.51 -9.19 -33.66
C ASP A 248 21.02 -10.32 -34.56
N ALA A 249 21.86 -10.01 -35.55
CA ALA A 249 22.50 -11.01 -36.41
C ALA A 249 23.59 -11.80 -35.69
N GLY A 250 24.10 -11.32 -34.56
CA GLY A 250 25.16 -11.94 -33.75
C GLY A 250 24.65 -12.90 -32.70
N GLY A 251 23.39 -12.76 -32.27
CA GLY A 251 22.85 -13.60 -31.23
C GLY A 251 21.73 -12.94 -30.42
N THR A 252 21.54 -13.44 -29.21
CA THR A 252 20.61 -12.87 -28.23
C THR A 252 21.26 -11.68 -27.53
N GLU A 253 20.56 -10.54 -27.54
CA GLU A 253 21.00 -9.31 -26.87
C GLU A 253 20.24 -9.13 -25.55
N GLU A 254 18.90 -9.17 -25.58
CA GLU A 254 18.06 -8.99 -24.40
C GLU A 254 17.18 -10.23 -24.15
N THR A 255 17.16 -10.71 -22.91
CA THR A 255 16.23 -11.75 -22.43
C THR A 255 15.40 -11.17 -21.29
N LEU A 256 14.11 -11.01 -21.54
CA LEU A 256 13.21 -10.23 -20.69
C LEU A 256 12.11 -11.13 -20.12
N LEU A 257 12.20 -11.42 -18.83
CA LEU A 257 11.22 -12.25 -18.12
C LEU A 257 9.85 -11.57 -18.11
N VAL A 258 8.82 -12.29 -18.58
CA VAL A 258 7.44 -11.79 -18.56
C VAL A 258 6.90 -11.86 -17.14
N PRO A 259 6.46 -10.75 -16.53
CA PRO A 259 5.85 -10.77 -15.20
C PRO A 259 4.57 -11.60 -15.19
N ALA A 260 4.19 -12.10 -14.00
CA ALA A 260 2.99 -12.91 -13.82
C ALA A 260 1.75 -12.29 -14.47
N VAL A 261 0.93 -13.13 -15.11
CA VAL A 261 -0.42 -12.77 -15.56
C VAL A 261 -1.39 -13.24 -14.49
N THR A 262 -1.98 -12.29 -13.77
CA THR A 262 -2.74 -12.56 -12.55
C THR A 262 -4.24 -12.69 -12.76
N SER A 263 -4.74 -12.24 -13.90
CA SER A 263 -6.17 -12.28 -14.26
C SER A 263 -6.40 -13.10 -15.51
N ASP A 264 -7.26 -14.11 -15.40
CA ASP A 264 -7.69 -14.90 -16.55
C ASP A 264 -8.48 -14.03 -17.53
N ASP A 265 -8.29 -14.30 -18.81
CA ASP A 265 -9.08 -13.69 -19.89
C ASP A 265 -9.09 -12.15 -19.91
N THR A 266 -8.10 -11.51 -19.29
CA THR A 266 -7.96 -10.05 -19.24
C THR A 266 -6.58 -9.62 -19.76
N PHE A 267 -6.53 -8.60 -20.61
CA PHE A 267 -5.26 -8.00 -21.00
C PHE A 267 -4.63 -7.24 -19.82
N GLU A 268 -3.44 -7.64 -19.47
CA GLU A 268 -2.60 -6.94 -18.50
C GLU A 268 -1.46 -6.21 -19.21
N TYR A 269 -1.23 -4.99 -18.82
CA TYR A 269 -0.06 -4.24 -19.25
C TYR A 269 1.17 -4.69 -18.47
N LYS A 270 2.24 -4.94 -19.20
CA LYS A 270 3.52 -5.31 -18.60
C LYS A 270 4.60 -4.34 -19.05
N ARG A 271 5.50 -4.05 -18.11
CA ARG A 271 6.67 -3.20 -18.33
C ARG A 271 7.86 -3.87 -17.69
N VAL A 272 8.91 -4.09 -18.47
CA VAL A 272 10.13 -4.78 -18.05
C VAL A 272 11.32 -3.89 -18.39
N ALA A 273 12.27 -3.74 -17.45
CA ALA A 273 13.50 -3.02 -17.70
C ALA A 273 14.36 -3.79 -18.69
N LEU A 274 14.98 -3.10 -19.64
CA LEU A 274 16.05 -3.62 -20.48
C LEU A 274 17.31 -3.80 -19.60
N ALA A 275 18.08 -4.84 -19.86
CA ALA A 275 19.26 -5.16 -19.03
C ALA A 275 20.48 -4.33 -19.41
N SER A 276 20.80 -4.25 -20.70
CA SER A 276 21.99 -3.57 -21.23
C SER A 276 21.71 -2.95 -22.61
N PRO A 277 20.70 -2.08 -22.73
CA PRO A 277 20.25 -1.59 -24.03
C PRO A 277 21.27 -0.71 -24.76
N GLU A 278 22.28 -0.20 -24.06
CA GLU A 278 23.30 0.71 -24.63
C GLU A 278 24.11 0.10 -25.76
N ASP A 279 24.22 -1.23 -25.82
CA ASP A 279 24.94 -1.96 -26.87
C ASP A 279 24.00 -2.44 -28.00
N ASP A 280 22.67 -2.34 -27.82
CA ASP A 280 21.64 -2.90 -28.69
C ASP A 280 21.26 -1.98 -29.85
N THR A 281 22.20 -1.75 -30.75
CA THR A 281 22.04 -0.80 -31.86
C THR A 281 21.40 -1.40 -33.12
N ALA A 282 21.22 -2.71 -33.19
CA ALA A 282 20.81 -3.39 -34.42
C ALA A 282 19.88 -4.60 -34.22
N ILE A 283 18.91 -4.49 -33.34
CA ILE A 283 17.93 -5.56 -33.11
C ILE A 283 17.15 -5.85 -34.40
N THR A 284 17.11 -7.13 -34.77
CA THR A 284 16.46 -7.58 -36.01
C THR A 284 15.33 -8.60 -35.76
N THR A 285 15.26 -9.17 -34.56
CA THR A 285 14.34 -10.26 -34.25
C THR A 285 13.73 -10.10 -32.87
N ILE A 286 12.46 -10.42 -32.77
CA ILE A 286 11.73 -10.56 -31.51
C ILE A 286 11.17 -11.98 -31.42
N ALA A 287 11.32 -12.62 -30.25
CA ALA A 287 10.81 -13.96 -30.00
C ALA A 287 10.06 -14.02 -28.65
N ILE A 288 9.09 -14.88 -28.57
CA ILE A 288 8.41 -15.31 -27.34
C ILE A 288 8.88 -16.73 -27.05
N VAL A 289 9.41 -16.94 -25.85
CA VAL A 289 10.06 -18.18 -25.44
C VAL A 289 9.38 -18.73 -24.18
N ALA A 290 9.17 -20.05 -24.12
CA ALA A 290 8.75 -20.71 -22.88
C ALA A 290 10.00 -20.93 -22.01
N ASN A 291 10.02 -20.36 -20.81
CA ASN A 291 11.18 -20.42 -19.92
C ASN A 291 11.19 -21.66 -19.00
N HIS A 292 10.07 -22.38 -18.90
CA HIS A 292 9.99 -23.62 -18.14
C HIS A 292 9.17 -24.65 -18.89
N ALA A 293 9.62 -25.91 -18.86
CA ALA A 293 8.92 -27.01 -19.49
C ALA A 293 7.48 -27.10 -18.95
N SER A 294 6.53 -27.25 -19.86
CA SER A 294 5.09 -27.41 -19.60
C SER A 294 4.39 -26.23 -18.90
N SER A 295 5.09 -25.12 -18.66
CA SER A 295 4.53 -23.96 -17.93
C SER A 295 3.43 -23.23 -18.68
N VAL A 296 3.45 -23.31 -20.01
CA VAL A 296 2.47 -22.70 -20.92
C VAL A 296 1.70 -23.71 -21.76
N ASP A 297 1.74 -24.99 -21.39
CA ASP A 297 1.06 -26.05 -22.12
C ASP A 297 -0.45 -25.87 -22.15
N SER A 298 -1.05 -26.14 -23.33
CA SER A 298 -2.49 -26.09 -23.54
C SER A 298 -3.15 -24.75 -23.20
N LYS A 299 -2.40 -23.66 -23.23
CA LYS A 299 -2.91 -22.31 -22.97
C LYS A 299 -3.12 -21.54 -24.26
N THR A 300 -3.99 -20.55 -24.21
CA THR A 300 -4.08 -19.54 -25.26
C THR A 300 -3.59 -18.22 -24.72
N ILE A 301 -2.62 -17.64 -25.39
CA ILE A 301 -1.94 -16.42 -24.96
C ILE A 301 -2.02 -15.39 -26.09
N TRP A 302 -2.28 -14.15 -25.74
CA TRP A 302 -2.29 -13.03 -26.67
C TRP A 302 -1.25 -12.01 -26.28
N PHE A 303 -0.57 -11.48 -27.27
CA PHE A 303 0.32 -10.31 -27.14
C PHE A 303 -0.17 -9.19 -28.02
N ASP A 304 0.03 -7.95 -27.56
CA ASP A 304 -0.39 -6.76 -28.29
C ASP A 304 0.51 -5.58 -27.97
N ASP A 305 0.74 -4.69 -28.95
CA ASP A 305 1.47 -3.41 -28.83
C ASP A 305 2.82 -3.52 -28.09
N ILE A 306 3.73 -4.33 -28.65
CA ILE A 306 5.09 -4.49 -28.11
C ILE A 306 5.97 -3.32 -28.56
N LYS A 307 6.52 -2.57 -27.60
CA LYS A 307 7.31 -1.36 -27.86
C LYS A 307 8.39 -1.17 -26.80
N VAL A 308 9.41 -0.38 -27.14
CA VAL A 308 10.41 0.10 -26.18
C VAL A 308 10.17 1.57 -25.85
N THR A 309 10.46 1.94 -24.61
CA THR A 309 10.14 3.26 -24.05
C THR A 309 11.26 3.78 -23.18
N ARG A 310 11.31 5.11 -23.01
CA ARG A 310 12.20 5.80 -22.06
C ARG A 310 11.43 6.18 -20.81
N ALA A 311 11.93 5.80 -19.64
CA ALA A 311 11.27 6.12 -18.38
C ALA A 311 11.32 7.59 -18.00
N ASP A 312 12.38 8.28 -18.41
CA ASP A 312 12.68 9.68 -18.10
C ASP A 312 11.96 10.68 -18.99
N ASP A 313 11.46 10.25 -20.15
CA ASP A 313 10.75 11.09 -21.12
C ASP A 313 9.23 11.19 -20.87
N TRP A 314 8.75 10.68 -19.76
CA TRP A 314 7.32 10.69 -19.47
C TRP A 314 6.84 12.06 -19.04
N VAL A 315 6.15 12.74 -19.93
CA VAL A 315 5.46 14.00 -19.64
C VAL A 315 4.01 13.70 -19.29
N TRP A 316 3.61 14.05 -18.07
CA TRP A 316 2.25 13.90 -17.60
C TRP A 316 1.44 15.15 -17.82
N LYS A 317 0.38 15.06 -18.61
CA LYS A 317 -0.53 16.16 -18.89
C LYS A 317 -1.83 16.00 -18.10
N ARG A 318 -2.10 16.97 -17.24
CA ARG A 318 -3.29 16.95 -16.39
C ARG A 318 -4.57 16.98 -17.22
N ILE A 319 -5.51 16.08 -16.92
CA ILE A 319 -6.86 16.10 -17.49
C ILE A 319 -7.69 17.15 -16.75
N ASN A 320 -8.38 17.99 -17.51
CA ASN A 320 -9.28 18.98 -16.91
C ASN A 320 -10.40 18.28 -16.14
N MET A 321 -10.64 18.69 -14.89
CA MET A 321 -11.70 18.13 -14.04
C MET A 321 -13.12 18.24 -14.64
N ARG A 322 -13.32 19.12 -15.63
CA ARG A 322 -14.59 19.21 -16.36
C ARG A 322 -14.84 18.06 -17.32
N ASN A 323 -13.81 17.32 -17.68
CA ASN A 323 -13.87 16.24 -18.67
C ASN A 323 -14.14 14.87 -18.03
N TRP A 324 -14.15 14.79 -16.71
CA TRP A 324 -14.40 13.54 -15.99
C TRP A 324 -15.12 13.79 -14.66
N TYR A 325 -15.68 12.75 -14.07
CA TYR A 325 -16.25 12.75 -12.73
C TYR A 325 -16.15 11.34 -12.12
N ILE A 326 -16.36 11.24 -10.83
CA ILE A 326 -16.41 9.96 -10.11
C ILE A 326 -17.87 9.57 -9.95
N ASP A 327 -18.22 8.39 -10.43
CA ASP A 327 -19.46 7.70 -10.09
C ASP A 327 -19.22 6.97 -8.76
N GLN A 328 -19.66 7.58 -7.66
CA GLN A 328 -19.41 7.04 -6.32
C GLN A 328 -20.14 5.72 -6.06
N GLN A 329 -21.24 5.47 -6.72
CA GLN A 329 -22.03 4.26 -6.54
C GLN A 329 -21.36 3.06 -7.20
N ALA A 330 -20.84 3.24 -8.41
CA ALA A 330 -20.11 2.21 -9.15
C ALA A 330 -18.62 2.17 -8.82
N ARG A 331 -18.07 3.20 -8.16
CA ARG A 331 -16.63 3.44 -7.97
C ARG A 331 -15.85 3.56 -9.27
N ASP A 332 -16.43 4.27 -10.25
CA ASP A 332 -15.83 4.47 -11.56
C ASP A 332 -15.34 5.90 -11.76
N ILE A 333 -14.22 6.03 -12.50
CA ILE A 333 -13.88 7.26 -13.20
C ILE A 333 -14.65 7.28 -14.52
N VAL A 334 -15.48 8.30 -14.72
CA VAL A 334 -16.29 8.43 -15.93
C VAL A 334 -15.84 9.61 -16.75
N PHE A 335 -15.44 9.38 -17.99
CA PHE A 335 -15.08 10.42 -18.94
C PHE A 335 -16.31 10.91 -19.70
N ARG A 336 -16.48 12.24 -19.79
CA ARG A 336 -17.58 12.89 -20.54
C ARG A 336 -17.39 12.81 -22.04
N THR A 337 -16.15 12.75 -22.49
CA THR A 337 -15.75 12.54 -23.87
C THR A 337 -14.89 11.28 -23.93
N ARG A 338 -15.04 10.52 -25.00
CA ARG A 338 -14.22 9.30 -25.19
C ARG A 338 -12.74 9.71 -25.20
N PRO A 339 -11.92 9.11 -24.34
CA PRO A 339 -10.48 9.39 -24.35
C PRO A 339 -9.82 8.78 -25.59
N GLU A 340 -8.64 9.26 -25.89
CA GLU A 340 -7.72 8.58 -26.81
C GLU A 340 -6.96 7.49 -26.05
N TYR A 341 -6.26 6.61 -26.76
CA TYR A 341 -5.34 5.67 -26.15
C TYR A 341 -4.27 6.43 -25.39
N ALA A 342 -4.16 6.19 -24.11
CA ALA A 342 -3.12 6.76 -23.29
C ALA A 342 -2.96 6.00 -21.98
N LEU A 343 -1.74 5.96 -21.47
CA LEU A 343 -1.48 5.59 -20.09
C LEU A 343 -1.99 6.70 -19.18
N MET A 344 -2.74 6.34 -18.16
CA MET A 344 -3.29 7.29 -17.20
C MET A 344 -2.60 7.15 -15.85
N LYS A 345 -2.18 8.27 -15.28
CA LYS A 345 -1.76 8.36 -13.89
C LYS A 345 -2.90 8.91 -13.05
N ILE A 346 -3.25 8.15 -12.03
CA ILE A 346 -4.15 8.57 -10.96
C ILE A 346 -3.28 9.02 -9.80
N SER A 347 -3.52 10.22 -9.31
CA SER A 347 -2.96 10.67 -8.04
C SER A 347 -4.10 11.00 -7.09
N GLY A 348 -4.03 10.45 -5.92
CA GLY A 348 -5.09 10.56 -4.93
C GLY A 348 -4.60 10.14 -3.56
N GLY A 349 -5.44 9.46 -2.82
CA GLY A 349 -5.05 8.89 -1.55
C GLY A 349 -6.09 7.98 -0.97
N ASP A 350 -5.66 7.20 -0.01
CA ASP A 350 -6.55 6.41 0.81
C ASP A 350 -6.76 7.04 2.18
N LYS A 351 -7.78 6.58 2.88
CA LYS A 351 -8.04 6.95 4.26
C LYS A 351 -6.97 6.30 5.14
N PRO A 352 -6.45 7.05 6.12
CA PRO A 352 -5.56 6.44 7.09
C PRO A 352 -6.20 5.23 7.75
N ALA A 353 -5.46 4.12 7.82
CA ALA A 353 -5.93 2.90 8.43
C ALA A 353 -6.08 3.06 9.96
N LEU A 354 -7.12 2.44 10.52
CA LEU A 354 -7.22 2.31 11.97
C LEU A 354 -6.23 1.27 12.48
N PRO A 355 -5.55 1.55 13.60
CA PRO A 355 -4.60 0.60 14.17
C PRO A 355 -5.31 -0.66 14.68
N THR A 356 -4.79 -1.82 14.34
CA THR A 356 -5.34 -3.11 14.77
C THR A 356 -4.77 -3.60 16.11
N GLY A 357 -3.64 -3.04 16.55
CA GLY A 357 -2.97 -3.41 17.80
C GLY A 357 -1.97 -2.34 18.26
N ASP A 358 -1.35 -2.58 19.40
CA ASP A 358 -0.43 -1.64 20.05
C ASP A 358 0.88 -1.42 19.27
N THR A 359 1.31 -2.40 18.49
CA THR A 359 2.48 -2.31 17.61
C THR A 359 2.17 -1.69 16.25
N SER A 360 0.90 -1.43 15.93
CA SER A 360 0.50 -0.80 14.66
C SER A 360 1.10 0.60 14.55
N VAL A 361 1.81 0.84 13.45
CA VAL A 361 2.41 2.14 13.13
C VAL A 361 1.33 3.06 12.58
N MET A 362 1.32 4.33 13.02
CA MET A 362 0.35 5.32 12.59
C MET A 362 0.75 5.94 11.24
N GLU A 363 -0.20 6.03 10.32
CA GLU A 363 -0.02 6.69 9.01
C GLU A 363 -0.22 8.21 9.11
N LEU A 364 -0.96 8.67 10.12
CA LEU A 364 -1.14 10.09 10.40
C LEU A 364 0.00 10.69 11.22
N ASP A 365 0.08 12.03 11.19
CA ASP A 365 0.93 12.80 12.10
C ASP A 365 0.57 12.47 13.56
N ASP A 366 1.48 11.83 14.26
CA ASP A 366 1.34 11.43 15.65
C ASP A 366 1.05 12.63 16.58
N GLN A 367 1.64 13.80 16.31
CA GLN A 367 1.39 15.02 17.07
C GLN A 367 -0.07 15.49 16.92
N TYR A 368 -0.67 15.31 15.75
CA TYR A 368 -2.09 15.60 15.58
C TYR A 368 -2.95 14.72 16.46
N ILE A 369 -2.72 13.40 16.43
CA ILE A 369 -3.52 12.43 17.19
C ILE A 369 -3.41 12.75 18.69
N VAL A 370 -2.19 12.96 19.19
CA VAL A 370 -1.94 13.31 20.60
C VAL A 370 -2.65 14.62 20.99
N ASN A 371 -2.51 15.66 20.18
CA ASN A 371 -3.12 16.97 20.46
C ASN A 371 -4.66 16.89 20.40
N TRP A 372 -5.20 16.17 19.40
CA TRP A 372 -6.64 16.01 19.24
C TRP A 372 -7.24 15.26 20.43
N ALA A 373 -6.70 14.09 20.77
CA ALA A 373 -7.20 13.26 21.86
C ALA A 373 -7.08 13.98 23.24
N THR A 374 -5.95 14.65 23.47
CA THR A 374 -5.72 15.43 24.69
C THR A 374 -6.71 16.61 24.79
N ALA A 375 -6.89 17.34 23.70
CA ALA A 375 -7.82 18.49 23.69
C ALA A 375 -9.27 18.06 23.84
N TRP A 376 -9.65 16.97 23.19
CA TRP A 376 -10.99 16.38 23.30
C TRP A 376 -11.33 15.98 24.73
N GLU A 377 -10.44 15.22 25.40
CA GLU A 377 -10.66 14.76 26.77
C GLU A 377 -10.69 15.93 27.76
N LYS A 378 -9.78 16.88 27.65
CA LYS A 378 -9.80 18.07 28.51
C LYS A 378 -11.03 18.96 28.26
N MET A 379 -11.51 19.06 27.03
CA MET A 379 -12.76 19.75 26.71
C MET A 379 -13.96 19.05 27.33
N ARG A 380 -13.99 17.71 27.27
CA ARG A 380 -15.06 16.87 27.84
C ARG A 380 -15.10 16.96 29.36
N SER A 381 -13.94 16.92 30.00
CA SER A 381 -13.81 16.96 31.46
C SER A 381 -13.91 18.38 32.07
N ALA A 382 -13.72 19.42 31.24
CA ALA A 382 -13.82 20.80 31.70
C ALA A 382 -15.29 21.17 31.98
N GLN A 383 -15.54 21.86 33.07
CA GLN A 383 -16.79 22.54 33.34
C GLN A 383 -17.02 23.65 32.30
N ASP A 384 -18.29 24.06 32.10
CA ASP A 384 -18.59 25.14 31.16
C ASP A 384 -17.85 26.44 31.55
N GLY A 385 -17.31 27.14 30.52
CA GLY A 385 -16.62 28.41 30.73
C GLY A 385 -15.34 28.55 29.89
N PRO A 386 -14.41 29.42 30.37
CA PRO A 386 -13.20 29.76 29.62
C PRO A 386 -12.31 28.55 29.29
N GLU A 387 -12.24 27.58 30.20
CA GLU A 387 -11.41 26.39 30.01
C GLU A 387 -11.92 25.51 28.86
N ARG A 388 -13.21 25.23 28.80
CA ARG A 388 -13.82 24.51 27.72
C ARG A 388 -13.63 25.20 26.37
N SER A 389 -13.76 26.54 26.35
CA SER A 389 -13.52 27.34 25.14
C SER A 389 -12.08 27.27 24.68
N LEU A 390 -11.12 27.27 25.60
CA LEU A 390 -9.68 27.11 25.30
C LEU A 390 -9.41 25.74 24.63
N TRP A 391 -9.96 24.66 25.17
CA TRP A 391 -9.72 23.33 24.66
C TRP A 391 -10.48 23.09 23.33
N SER A 392 -11.66 23.66 23.14
CA SER A 392 -12.34 23.69 21.84
C SER A 392 -11.49 24.38 20.78
N PHE A 393 -10.91 25.53 21.10
CA PHE A 393 -10.00 26.24 20.20
C PHE A 393 -8.75 25.41 19.86
N LYS A 394 -8.14 24.71 20.84
CA LYS A 394 -6.98 23.83 20.58
C LYS A 394 -7.35 22.63 19.70
N LEU A 395 -8.55 22.08 19.85
CA LEU A 395 -9.06 21.03 18.99
C LEU A 395 -9.20 21.51 17.54
N ASP A 396 -9.75 22.70 17.34
CA ASP A 396 -9.86 23.30 16.02
C ASP A 396 -8.48 23.61 15.41
N GLN A 397 -7.53 24.07 16.23
CA GLN A 397 -6.15 24.29 15.79
C GLN A 397 -5.47 23.00 15.32
N SER A 398 -5.71 21.86 15.97
CA SER A 398 -5.15 20.57 15.54
C SER A 398 -5.63 20.21 14.14
N ARG A 399 -6.92 20.40 13.86
CA ARG A 399 -7.53 20.17 12.51
C ARG A 399 -6.93 21.10 11.44
N VAL A 400 -6.70 22.36 11.77
CA VAL A 400 -6.07 23.33 10.85
C VAL A 400 -4.62 22.92 10.52
N GLY A 401 -3.90 22.36 11.49
CA GLY A 401 -2.53 21.87 11.32
C GLY A 401 -2.43 20.76 10.25
N ILE A 402 -3.32 19.80 10.29
CA ILE A 402 -3.42 18.72 9.27
C ILE A 402 -3.73 19.29 7.89
N ASN A 403 -4.71 20.17 7.78
CA ASN A 403 -5.07 20.82 6.53
C ASN A 403 -3.89 21.53 5.87
N LYS A 404 -3.07 22.22 6.65
CA LYS A 404 -1.88 22.91 6.14
C LYS A 404 -0.81 21.95 5.63
N LYS A 405 -0.54 20.85 6.35
CA LYS A 405 0.42 19.83 5.92
C LYS A 405 -0.01 19.14 4.63
N ASN A 406 -1.29 18.81 4.48
CA ASN A 406 -1.82 18.20 3.28
C ASN A 406 -1.84 19.15 2.07
N ASN A 407 -2.07 20.44 2.28
CA ASN A 407 -1.99 21.44 1.21
C ASN A 407 -0.55 21.65 0.72
N VAL A 408 0.46 21.54 1.58
CA VAL A 408 1.88 21.58 1.19
C VAL A 408 2.25 20.35 0.34
N ARG A 409 1.74 19.15 0.65
CA ARG A 409 1.91 17.96 -0.20
C ARG A 409 1.21 18.07 -1.55
N LYS A 410 0.12 18.82 -1.66
CA LYS A 410 -0.58 19.09 -2.93
C LYS A 410 0.19 20.03 -3.87
N VAL A 411 1.11 20.82 -3.35
CA VAL A 411 1.87 21.83 -4.13
C VAL A 411 3.26 21.31 -4.54
N THR A 412 3.78 20.30 -3.88
CA THR A 412 5.13 19.76 -4.10
C THR A 412 5.16 18.41 -4.84
N GLY A 413 4.02 17.94 -5.34
CA GLY A 413 3.93 16.73 -6.15
C GLY A 413 3.72 17.03 -7.63
#